data_7fc5dec5287d78c1744f68620145e343
#
_entry.id   7fc5dec5287d78c1744f68620145e343
#
_cell.length_a   1.000
_cell.length_b   1.000
_cell.length_c   1.000
_cell.angle_alpha   90.00
_cell.angle_beta   90.00
_cell.angle_gamma   90.00
#
_symmetry.space_group_name_H-M   'P 1'
#
loop_
_entity.id
_entity.type
_entity.pdbx_description
1 polymer ?
#
loop_
_entity_poly.entity_id
_entity_poly.type
_entity_poly.pdbx_seq_one_letter_code
_entity_poly.pdbx_strand_id
1 'polypeptide(L)'
;NKNFTVKLTGNGTYDLTGTGFRGINQLFDAKDSNLGDIKCDYTLSLTTIQGNDQTIKLDTDIKAYAVKITDNKSGSAIEIQDMDNYKYRTAFASVKGVGLINCSTYALTVNNLKLSGKISVKTYNNDGQSYVNEDLSTGGIVGGVQSSCTFSGITLTDLEIYGAYTVGGLIGKSTNNINISNVKSENSGVYVYGGFETGGLVGNSQKGNEFAVKDSKIRINKVEFANLDK
;
A
#
# COMPACT_ATOMS: atom_id res chain seq x y z
N ASN A 1 -17.88 13.21 -7.98
CA ASN A 1 -16.54 12.78 -7.61
C ASN A 1 -15.67 14.01 -7.41
N LYS A 2 -15.06 14.18 -6.25
CA LYS A 2 -14.08 15.25 -6.00
C LYS A 2 -12.71 14.62 -5.83
N ASN A 3 -11.80 14.96 -6.73
CA ASN A 3 -10.39 14.62 -6.58
C ASN A 3 -9.78 15.51 -5.51
N PHE A 4 -8.93 14.95 -4.67
CA PHE A 4 -8.20 15.74 -3.70
C PHE A 4 -6.70 15.46 -3.75
N THR A 5 -5.95 16.47 -3.36
CA THR A 5 -4.50 16.42 -3.25
C THR A 5 -4.10 16.56 -1.79
N VAL A 6 -3.27 15.65 -1.32
CA VAL A 6 -2.57 15.81 -0.05
C VAL A 6 -1.27 16.56 -0.33
N LYS A 7 -1.09 17.69 0.31
CA LYS A 7 0.14 18.47 0.24
C LYS A 7 0.79 18.51 1.61
N LEU A 8 2.00 17.99 1.72
CA LEU A 8 2.79 18.10 2.93
C LEU A 8 3.32 19.54 3.05
N THR A 9 3.18 20.13 4.22
CA THR A 9 3.60 21.51 4.49
C THR A 9 4.57 21.53 5.67
N GLY A 10 5.41 22.52 5.73
CA GLY A 10 6.44 22.62 6.80
C GLY A 10 7.81 22.16 6.33
N ASN A 11 8.70 21.93 7.27
CA ASN A 11 10.09 21.53 7.01
C ASN A 11 10.47 20.43 7.99
N GLY A 12 10.33 19.17 7.59
CA GLY A 12 10.74 18.10 8.49
C GLY A 12 10.15 16.73 8.23
N THR A 13 9.99 15.99 9.30
CA THR A 13 9.50 14.62 9.29
C THR A 13 8.12 14.55 9.94
N TYR A 14 7.19 13.94 9.23
CA TYR A 14 5.92 13.48 9.78
C TYR A 14 6.15 12.09 10.37
N ASP A 15 6.49 12.04 11.65
CA ASP A 15 6.75 10.79 12.35
C ASP A 15 5.42 10.16 12.79
N LEU A 16 5.07 9.04 12.18
CA LEU A 16 3.87 8.27 12.48
C LEU A 16 4.13 7.10 13.44
N THR A 17 5.35 7.02 13.99
CA THR A 17 5.74 5.96 14.93
C THR A 17 4.84 5.98 16.17
N GLY A 18 4.33 4.82 16.55
CA GLY A 18 3.48 4.67 17.72
C GLY A 18 2.09 5.31 17.63
N THR A 19 1.73 5.89 16.48
CA THR A 19 0.40 6.52 16.30
C THR A 19 -0.71 5.53 15.98
N GLY A 20 -0.36 4.27 15.69
CA GLY A 20 -1.31 3.29 15.18
C GLY A 20 -1.73 3.55 13.74
N PHE A 21 -0.94 4.32 12.98
CA PHE A 21 -1.23 4.58 11.57
C PHE A 21 -1.26 3.29 10.76
N ARG A 22 -2.31 3.12 9.96
CA ARG A 22 -2.59 1.88 9.23
C ARG A 22 -2.75 2.08 7.72
N GLY A 23 -2.30 3.19 7.22
CA GLY A 23 -2.43 3.58 5.82
C GLY A 23 -3.64 4.48 5.54
N ILE A 24 -3.58 5.16 4.42
CA ILE A 24 -4.68 5.99 3.93
C ILE A 24 -5.62 5.06 3.14
N ASN A 25 -6.85 4.92 3.63
CA ASN A 25 -7.90 4.27 2.86
C ASN A 25 -8.60 5.31 2.00
N GLN A 26 -8.80 4.99 0.73
CA GLN A 26 -9.72 5.78 -0.08
C GLN A 26 -11.13 5.55 0.45
N LEU A 27 -11.84 6.64 0.69
CA LEU A 27 -13.24 6.56 1.06
C LEU A 27 -14.06 6.16 -0.17
N PHE A 28 -14.92 5.18 0.00
CA PHE A 28 -15.76 4.62 -1.04
C PHE A 28 -17.19 5.12 -0.92
N ASP A 29 -17.89 5.06 -2.05
CA ASP A 29 -19.32 5.29 -2.07
C ASP A 29 -19.99 4.30 -1.10
N ALA A 30 -20.42 4.80 0.03
CA ALA A 30 -21.04 4.04 1.09
C ALA A 30 -22.52 3.72 0.79
N LYS A 31 -22.82 3.32 -0.43
CA LYS A 31 -24.09 2.64 -0.74
C LYS A 31 -24.16 1.25 -0.13
N ASP A 32 -23.09 0.81 0.51
CA ASP A 32 -23.09 -0.46 1.20
C ASP A 32 -23.79 -0.29 2.56
N SER A 33 -24.99 -0.82 2.63
CA SER A 33 -25.86 -0.84 3.81
C SER A 33 -25.26 -1.50 5.06
N ASN A 34 -24.09 -2.11 4.96
CA ASN A 34 -23.40 -2.80 6.05
C ASN A 34 -22.40 -1.91 6.81
N LEU A 35 -22.17 -0.67 6.39
CA LEU A 35 -21.31 0.29 7.12
C LEU A 35 -22.03 1.01 8.27
N GLY A 36 -23.26 0.62 8.62
CA GLY A 36 -24.08 1.38 9.55
C GLY A 36 -24.42 2.76 8.96
N ASP A 37 -24.93 3.66 9.77
CA ASP A 37 -25.47 4.95 9.34
C ASP A 37 -24.45 5.99 8.81
N ILE A 38 -23.28 5.57 8.36
CA ILE A 38 -22.31 6.47 7.71
C ILE A 38 -22.75 6.68 6.26
N LYS A 39 -23.67 7.58 6.06
CA LYS A 39 -24.01 8.10 4.73
C LYS A 39 -22.93 9.04 4.27
N CYS A 40 -21.96 8.54 3.50
CA CYS A 40 -21.01 9.39 2.79
C CYS A 40 -21.61 9.74 1.42
N ASP A 41 -22.16 10.92 1.29
CA ASP A 41 -22.68 11.42 0.00
C ASP A 41 -21.57 11.81 -1.00
N TYR A 42 -20.30 11.54 -0.67
CA TYR A 42 -19.14 11.97 -1.45
C TYR A 42 -18.14 10.84 -1.63
N THR A 43 -17.78 10.57 -2.86
CA THR A 43 -16.60 9.79 -3.20
C THR A 43 -15.39 10.72 -3.20
N LEU A 44 -14.54 10.61 -2.20
CA LEU A 44 -13.26 11.31 -2.16
C LEU A 44 -12.21 10.43 -2.84
N SER A 45 -11.59 10.97 -3.89
CA SER A 45 -10.56 10.27 -4.65
C SER A 45 -9.22 10.95 -4.41
N LEU A 46 -8.35 10.32 -3.61
CA LEU A 46 -6.96 10.74 -3.51
C LEU A 46 -6.26 10.47 -4.83
N THR A 47 -5.91 11.52 -5.55
CA THR A 47 -5.22 11.41 -6.83
C THR A 47 -3.78 11.90 -6.79
N THR A 48 -3.42 12.69 -5.80
CA THR A 48 -2.09 13.29 -5.74
C THR A 48 -1.57 13.42 -4.31
N ILE A 49 -0.30 13.04 -4.10
CA ILE A 49 0.48 13.42 -2.93
C ILE A 49 1.64 14.31 -3.40
N GLN A 50 1.69 15.53 -2.91
CA GLN A 50 2.81 16.45 -3.06
C GLN A 50 3.63 16.42 -1.77
N GLY A 51 4.74 15.70 -1.80
CA GLY A 51 5.58 15.49 -0.62
C GLY A 51 6.40 16.72 -0.22
N ASN A 52 6.71 17.62 -1.18
CA ASN A 52 7.51 18.83 -0.97
C ASN A 52 8.84 18.54 -0.23
N ASP A 53 9.49 17.45 -0.59
CA ASP A 53 10.73 16.95 0.02
C ASP A 53 10.63 16.64 1.52
N GLN A 54 9.41 16.56 2.05
CA GLN A 54 9.18 16.15 3.43
C GLN A 54 9.29 14.63 3.59
N THR A 55 9.63 14.22 4.79
CA THR A 55 9.72 12.81 5.14
C THR A 55 8.44 12.35 5.84
N ILE A 56 7.90 11.22 5.41
CA ILE A 56 6.96 10.43 6.19
C ILE A 56 7.73 9.24 6.75
N LYS A 57 7.74 9.11 8.08
CA LYS A 57 8.31 7.95 8.76
C LYS A 57 7.18 7.05 9.23
N LEU A 58 7.18 5.85 8.71
CA LEU A 58 6.14 4.84 8.96
C LEU A 58 6.56 3.89 10.09
N ASP A 59 5.56 3.38 10.80
CA ASP A 59 5.69 2.27 11.74
C ASP A 59 4.35 1.54 11.79
N THR A 60 4.02 0.93 10.65
CA THR A 60 2.75 0.22 10.50
C THR A 60 2.97 -1.26 10.77
N ASP A 61 2.31 -1.79 11.79
CA ASP A 61 2.30 -3.23 12.09
C ASP A 61 0.86 -3.72 12.09
N ILE A 62 0.51 -4.48 11.06
CA ILE A 62 -0.84 -5.01 10.87
C ILE A 62 -0.80 -6.52 11.04
N LYS A 63 -1.58 -7.02 11.98
CA LYS A 63 -1.83 -8.43 12.17
C LYS A 63 -3.27 -8.72 11.75
N ALA A 64 -3.44 -9.12 10.50
CA ALA A 64 -4.75 -9.33 9.93
C ALA A 64 -5.22 -10.77 10.09
N TYR A 65 -6.47 -10.96 10.48
CA TYR A 65 -7.14 -12.25 10.33
C TYR A 65 -7.45 -12.51 8.85
N ALA A 66 -7.75 -13.76 8.54
CA ALA A 66 -8.15 -14.15 7.19
C ALA A 66 -9.20 -13.20 6.63
N VAL A 67 -8.94 -12.75 5.43
CA VAL A 67 -9.84 -11.84 4.73
C VAL A 67 -11.16 -12.54 4.48
N LYS A 68 -12.24 -12.03 5.04
CA LYS A 68 -13.58 -12.52 4.74
C LYS A 68 -14.06 -11.83 3.46
N ILE A 69 -14.18 -12.61 2.38
CA ILE A 69 -14.83 -12.16 1.17
C ILE A 69 -16.33 -12.19 1.44
N THR A 70 -16.96 -11.04 1.47
CA THR A 70 -18.41 -10.95 1.44
C THR A 70 -18.84 -10.67 0.01
N ASP A 71 -19.45 -11.67 -0.64
CA ASP A 71 -20.09 -11.49 -1.93
C ASP A 71 -21.32 -10.60 -1.75
N ASN A 72 -21.20 -9.36 -2.14
CA ASN A 72 -22.35 -8.52 -2.38
C ASN A 72 -22.71 -8.57 -3.86
N LYS A 73 -23.99 -8.50 -4.19
CA LYS A 73 -24.53 -8.57 -5.57
C LYS A 73 -23.94 -7.54 -6.55
N SER A 74 -23.08 -6.65 -6.12
CA SER A 74 -22.48 -5.58 -6.91
C SER A 74 -20.96 -5.59 -6.94
N GLY A 75 -20.29 -6.60 -6.40
CA GLY A 75 -18.84 -6.72 -6.37
C GLY A 75 -18.33 -7.28 -5.05
N SER A 76 -17.15 -7.88 -5.07
CA SER A 76 -16.53 -8.47 -3.89
C SER A 76 -15.87 -7.36 -3.07
N ALA A 77 -16.40 -7.09 -1.90
CA ALA A 77 -15.71 -6.28 -0.90
C ALA A 77 -14.85 -7.18 -0.02
N ILE A 78 -13.64 -6.76 0.30
CA ILE A 78 -12.79 -7.47 1.24
C ILE A 78 -12.70 -6.69 2.52
N GLU A 79 -13.05 -7.37 3.57
CA GLU A 79 -12.86 -6.91 4.92
C GLU A 79 -11.55 -7.50 5.46
N ILE A 80 -10.60 -6.66 5.79
CA ILE A 80 -9.43 -7.02 6.57
C ILE A 80 -9.77 -6.66 8.01
N GLN A 81 -9.89 -7.66 8.84
CA GLN A 81 -10.07 -7.48 10.28
C GLN A 81 -8.70 -7.69 10.93
N ASP A 82 -8.17 -6.69 11.62
CA ASP A 82 -6.97 -6.88 12.40
C ASP A 82 -7.27 -7.37 13.83
N MET A 83 -6.21 -7.77 14.54
CA MET A 83 -6.31 -8.34 15.89
C MET A 83 -6.80 -7.31 16.92
N ASP A 84 -6.72 -6.02 16.62
CA ASP A 84 -7.18 -4.94 17.48
C ASP A 84 -8.63 -4.53 17.19
N ASN A 85 -9.39 -5.37 16.47
CA ASN A 85 -10.77 -5.18 16.06
C ASN A 85 -11.01 -4.01 15.10
N TYR A 86 -9.98 -3.50 14.45
CA TYR A 86 -10.17 -2.57 13.35
C TYR A 86 -10.60 -3.33 12.10
N LYS A 87 -11.69 -2.89 11.52
CA LYS A 87 -12.19 -3.41 10.26
C LYS A 87 -11.80 -2.46 9.14
N TYR A 88 -10.97 -2.96 8.23
CA TYR A 88 -10.68 -2.24 7.00
C TYR A 88 -11.57 -2.78 5.90
N ARG A 89 -12.30 -1.91 5.28
CA ARG A 89 -12.91 -2.24 4.00
C ARG A 89 -12.04 -1.64 2.91
N THR A 90 -11.44 -2.50 2.12
CA THR A 90 -10.90 -2.07 0.84
C THR A 90 -12.04 -2.15 -0.14
N ALA A 91 -12.33 -1.06 -0.84
CA ALA A 91 -13.39 -1.09 -1.83
C ALA A 91 -13.10 -2.09 -2.93
N PHE A 92 -14.13 -2.35 -3.65
CA PHE A 92 -14.31 -3.09 -4.89
C PHE A 92 -13.06 -3.15 -5.79
N ALA A 93 -11.93 -3.47 -5.21
CA ALA A 93 -10.69 -3.50 -5.91
C ALA A 93 -10.33 -4.95 -6.15
N SER A 94 -10.05 -5.30 -7.41
CA SER A 94 -9.37 -6.54 -7.74
C SER A 94 -7.95 -6.58 -7.13
N VAL A 95 -7.53 -5.48 -6.50
CA VAL A 95 -6.25 -5.31 -5.85
C VAL A 95 -6.44 -4.78 -4.43
N LYS A 96 -5.95 -5.50 -3.46
CA LYS A 96 -6.06 -5.23 -2.03
C LYS A 96 -4.69 -5.04 -1.45
N GLY A 97 -4.51 -4.08 -0.57
CA GLY A 97 -3.17 -3.88 -0.07
C GLY A 97 -3.05 -3.00 1.17
N VAL A 98 -1.83 -2.94 1.63
CA VAL A 98 -1.36 -2.11 2.74
C VAL A 98 -0.15 -1.30 2.30
N GLY A 99 -0.13 -0.03 2.62
CA GLY A 99 0.94 0.90 2.32
C GLY A 99 0.72 2.25 3.00
N LEU A 100 1.47 3.25 2.64
CA LEU A 100 1.09 4.63 2.97
C LEU A 100 -0.33 4.92 2.45
N ILE A 101 -0.63 4.41 1.25
CA ILE A 101 -1.97 4.31 0.69
C ILE A 101 -2.29 2.82 0.57
N ASN A 102 -3.38 2.35 1.15
CA ASN A 102 -3.72 0.94 1.13
C ASN A 102 -4.08 0.47 -0.29
N CYS A 103 -5.07 1.09 -0.90
CA CYS A 103 -5.44 0.81 -2.28
C CYS A 103 -5.81 2.09 -3.02
N SER A 104 -5.55 2.12 -4.32
CA SER A 104 -6.01 3.19 -5.20
C SER A 104 -6.73 2.63 -6.41
N THR A 105 -7.99 3.05 -6.60
CA THR A 105 -8.79 2.74 -7.78
C THR A 105 -8.71 3.87 -8.83
N TYR A 106 -8.12 4.99 -8.48
CA TYR A 106 -7.92 6.15 -9.33
C TYR A 106 -6.47 6.33 -9.73
N ALA A 107 -6.23 7.05 -10.80
CA ALA A 107 -4.87 7.42 -11.17
C ALA A 107 -4.20 8.16 -10.01
N LEU A 108 -3.01 7.70 -9.63
CA LEU A 108 -2.28 8.19 -8.49
C LEU A 108 -0.96 8.80 -8.90
N THR A 109 -0.72 10.02 -8.45
CA THR A 109 0.55 10.72 -8.62
C THR A 109 1.18 11.03 -7.26
N VAL A 110 2.44 10.65 -7.05
CA VAL A 110 3.19 10.96 -5.83
C VAL A 110 4.51 11.63 -6.24
N ASN A 111 4.71 12.86 -5.77
CA ASN A 111 5.86 13.65 -6.14
C ASN A 111 6.64 14.15 -4.92
N ASN A 112 7.98 14.15 -5.04
CA ASN A 112 8.90 14.78 -4.09
C ASN A 112 8.64 14.36 -2.63
N LEU A 113 8.54 13.05 -2.40
CA LEU A 113 8.27 12.47 -1.10
C LEU A 113 9.50 11.69 -0.60
N LYS A 114 9.84 11.87 0.66
CA LYS A 114 10.79 10.99 1.36
C LYS A 114 10.00 10.01 2.22
N LEU A 115 10.38 8.75 2.16
CA LEU A 115 9.73 7.67 2.90
C LEU A 115 10.76 6.87 3.67
N SER A 116 10.49 6.61 4.94
CA SER A 116 11.36 5.82 5.82
C SER A 116 10.55 4.97 6.80
N GLY A 117 11.24 4.09 7.51
CA GLY A 117 10.66 3.30 8.59
C GLY A 117 10.14 1.94 8.13
N LYS A 118 9.02 1.49 8.68
CA LYS A 118 8.61 0.11 8.54
C LYS A 118 7.12 -0.04 8.22
N ILE A 119 6.83 -0.98 7.33
CA ILE A 119 5.50 -1.56 7.17
C ILE A 119 5.62 -3.07 7.36
N SER A 120 4.86 -3.61 8.29
CA SER A 120 4.80 -5.05 8.59
C SER A 120 3.35 -5.52 8.52
N VAL A 121 3.11 -6.49 7.66
CA VAL A 121 1.79 -7.10 7.48
C VAL A 121 1.92 -8.60 7.66
N LYS A 122 1.29 -9.12 8.70
CA LYS A 122 1.17 -10.55 8.97
C LYS A 122 -0.28 -10.96 8.85
N THR A 123 -0.53 -12.04 8.15
CA THR A 123 -1.88 -12.61 8.04
C THR A 123 -1.94 -13.91 8.84
N TYR A 124 -3.07 -14.11 9.50
CA TYR A 124 -3.36 -15.28 10.31
C TYR A 124 -4.70 -15.87 9.85
N ASN A 125 -4.85 -17.18 10.00
CA ASN A 125 -6.15 -17.81 9.90
C ASN A 125 -6.93 -17.64 11.23
N ASN A 126 -8.19 -18.04 11.25
CA ASN A 126 -9.06 -17.87 12.42
C ASN A 126 -8.60 -18.67 13.66
N ASP A 127 -7.67 -19.59 13.51
CA ASP A 127 -7.07 -20.39 14.60
C ASP A 127 -5.71 -19.82 15.06
N GLY A 128 -5.33 -18.65 14.58
CA GLY A 128 -4.13 -17.94 15.00
C GLY A 128 -2.84 -18.41 14.34
N GLN A 129 -2.93 -19.30 13.34
CA GLN A 129 -1.77 -19.71 12.57
C GLN A 129 -1.49 -18.68 11.46
N SER A 130 -0.23 -18.44 11.15
CA SER A 130 0.13 -17.54 10.05
C SER A 130 -0.39 -18.09 8.73
N TYR A 131 -1.03 -17.24 7.97
CA TYR A 131 -1.67 -17.58 6.71
C TYR A 131 -1.22 -16.61 5.62
N VAL A 132 -0.89 -17.13 4.46
CA VAL A 132 -0.60 -16.32 3.28
C VAL A 132 -1.92 -16.03 2.55
N ASN A 133 -2.32 -14.78 2.54
CA ASN A 133 -3.48 -14.36 1.77
C ASN A 133 -3.05 -13.88 0.39
N GLU A 134 -3.37 -14.66 -0.64
CA GLU A 134 -3.00 -14.40 -2.04
C GLU A 134 -3.44 -13.03 -2.55
N ASP A 135 -4.43 -12.44 -1.91
CA ASP A 135 -5.01 -11.18 -2.34
C ASP A 135 -4.39 -9.95 -1.67
N LEU A 136 -3.60 -10.11 -0.61
CA LEU A 136 -3.07 -8.99 0.15
C LEU A 136 -1.68 -8.58 -0.35
N SER A 137 -1.61 -7.39 -0.91
CA SER A 137 -0.39 -6.80 -1.42
C SER A 137 0.17 -5.77 -0.44
N THR A 138 1.49 -5.65 -0.35
CA THR A 138 2.14 -4.68 0.54
C THR A 138 3.15 -3.85 -0.23
N GLY A 139 3.08 -2.54 -0.09
CA GLY A 139 4.01 -1.62 -0.72
C GLY A 139 4.32 -0.40 0.16
N GLY A 140 5.49 0.19 0.01
CA GLY A 140 5.87 1.36 0.79
C GLY A 140 4.94 2.55 0.58
N ILE A 141 4.63 2.85 -0.68
CA ILE A 141 3.71 3.95 -1.02
C ILE A 141 2.29 3.42 -1.19
N VAL A 142 2.10 2.37 -2.00
CA VAL A 142 0.75 1.85 -2.24
C VAL A 142 0.75 0.33 -2.22
N GLY A 143 -0.16 -0.24 -1.45
CA GLY A 143 -0.34 -1.69 -1.39
C GLY A 143 -0.87 -2.23 -2.70
N GLY A 144 -1.95 -1.66 -3.21
CA GLY A 144 -2.53 -2.05 -4.47
C GLY A 144 -3.04 -0.89 -5.31
N VAL A 145 -2.85 -0.93 -6.64
CA VAL A 145 -3.33 0.11 -7.54
C VAL A 145 -4.00 -0.48 -8.78
N GLN A 146 -5.20 0.02 -9.09
CA GLN A 146 -6.01 -0.41 -10.23
C GLN A 146 -5.96 0.54 -11.44
N SER A 147 -5.51 1.75 -11.25
CA SER A 147 -5.31 2.73 -12.31
C SER A 147 -3.84 3.03 -12.51
N SER A 148 -3.51 3.76 -13.57
CA SER A 148 -2.14 4.18 -13.82
C SER A 148 -1.57 4.98 -12.65
N CYS A 149 -0.31 4.78 -12.33
CA CYS A 149 0.36 5.52 -11.28
C CYS A 149 1.69 6.13 -11.76
N THR A 150 2.01 7.26 -11.17
CA THR A 150 3.25 8.00 -11.44
C THR A 150 3.93 8.37 -10.13
N PHE A 151 5.17 7.95 -9.97
CA PHE A 151 6.01 8.30 -8.84
C PHE A 151 7.23 9.06 -9.32
N SER A 152 7.46 10.25 -8.82
CA SER A 152 8.58 11.10 -9.23
C SER A 152 9.24 11.81 -8.05
N GLY A 153 10.57 11.84 -8.05
CA GLY A 153 11.31 12.51 -6.96
C GLY A 153 11.16 11.84 -5.60
N ILE A 154 11.10 10.52 -5.56
CA ILE A 154 10.93 9.76 -4.32
C ILE A 154 12.29 9.42 -3.72
N THR A 155 12.46 9.62 -2.43
CA THR A 155 13.63 9.17 -1.69
C THR A 155 13.22 8.12 -0.65
N LEU A 156 13.86 6.96 -0.70
CA LEU A 156 13.62 5.85 0.22
C LEU A 156 14.82 5.73 1.17
N THR A 157 14.57 5.85 2.46
CA THR A 157 15.64 5.87 3.47
C THR A 157 15.33 4.86 4.57
N ASP A 158 16.20 3.85 4.71
CA ASP A 158 16.03 2.81 5.75
C ASP A 158 14.60 2.27 5.81
N LEU A 159 14.08 1.89 4.64
CA LEU A 159 12.70 1.44 4.49
C LEU A 159 12.61 -0.08 4.55
N GLU A 160 11.80 -0.60 5.46
CA GLU A 160 11.57 -2.02 5.65
C GLU A 160 10.12 -2.37 5.32
N ILE A 161 9.92 -3.28 4.37
CA ILE A 161 8.60 -3.75 3.96
C ILE A 161 8.49 -5.25 4.17
N TYR A 162 7.58 -5.65 5.03
CA TYR A 162 7.24 -7.05 5.31
C TYR A 162 5.79 -7.30 4.91
N GLY A 163 5.56 -8.28 4.08
CA GLY A 163 4.22 -8.61 3.62
C GLY A 163 3.97 -10.11 3.51
N ALA A 164 2.71 -10.48 3.37
CA ALA A 164 2.31 -11.88 3.34
C ALA A 164 2.41 -12.51 1.95
N TYR A 165 1.99 -11.84 0.90
CA TYR A 165 1.90 -12.44 -0.43
C TYR A 165 2.65 -11.65 -1.51
N THR A 166 2.10 -10.55 -2.00
CA THR A 166 2.73 -9.72 -3.04
C THR A 166 3.34 -8.48 -2.39
N VAL A 167 4.64 -8.31 -2.50
CA VAL A 167 5.37 -7.29 -1.74
C VAL A 167 6.35 -6.52 -2.61
N GLY A 168 6.31 -5.19 -2.53
CA GLY A 168 7.27 -4.32 -3.22
C GLY A 168 7.68 -3.11 -2.40
N GLY A 169 8.86 -2.59 -2.66
CA GLY A 169 9.40 -1.42 -1.93
C GLY A 169 8.57 -0.15 -2.12
N LEU A 170 7.94 0.02 -3.28
CA LEU A 170 7.03 1.13 -3.58
C LEU A 170 5.58 0.66 -3.72
N ILE A 171 5.37 -0.37 -4.54
CA ILE A 171 4.06 -0.85 -4.97
C ILE A 171 3.98 -2.35 -4.69
N GLY A 172 2.96 -2.79 -3.96
CA GLY A 172 2.69 -4.21 -3.82
C GLY A 172 2.23 -4.81 -5.14
N LYS A 173 1.07 -4.42 -5.63
CA LYS A 173 0.49 -4.91 -6.88
C LYS A 173 -0.12 -3.80 -7.72
N SER A 174 0.10 -3.86 -9.03
CA SER A 174 -0.55 -2.98 -10.00
C SER A 174 -1.24 -3.78 -11.10
N THR A 175 -2.45 -3.35 -11.46
CA THR A 175 -3.19 -3.86 -12.61
C THR A 175 -3.19 -2.90 -13.80
N ASN A 176 -2.40 -1.83 -13.75
CA ASN A 176 -2.32 -0.82 -14.82
C ASN A 176 -0.90 -0.26 -14.95
N ASN A 177 -0.71 0.71 -15.82
CA ASN A 177 0.60 1.29 -16.15
C ASN A 177 1.29 1.93 -14.94
N ILE A 178 2.59 1.77 -14.87
CA ILE A 178 3.44 2.30 -13.81
C ILE A 178 4.55 3.15 -14.42
N ASN A 179 4.66 4.40 -13.97
CA ASN A 179 5.74 5.30 -14.32
C ASN A 179 6.52 5.69 -13.07
N ILE A 180 7.79 5.36 -13.03
CA ILE A 180 8.71 5.70 -11.93
C ILE A 180 9.85 6.53 -12.51
N SER A 181 10.11 7.70 -11.93
CA SER A 181 11.22 8.56 -12.33
C SER A 181 11.87 9.27 -11.15
N ASN A 182 13.17 9.51 -11.25
CA ASN A 182 13.94 10.21 -10.21
C ASN A 182 13.72 9.62 -8.81
N VAL A 183 13.70 8.29 -8.71
CA VAL A 183 13.61 7.60 -7.42
C VAL A 183 15.01 7.21 -6.98
N LYS A 184 15.34 7.52 -5.74
CA LYS A 184 16.64 7.19 -5.14
C LYS A 184 16.46 6.57 -3.77
N SER A 185 17.48 5.87 -3.31
CA SER A 185 17.58 5.42 -1.93
C SER A 185 18.78 6.04 -1.25
N GLU A 186 18.64 6.25 0.04
CA GLU A 186 19.69 6.76 0.93
C GLU A 186 19.92 5.76 2.08
N ASN A 187 21.08 5.85 2.73
CA ASN A 187 21.53 4.99 3.84
C ASN A 187 21.51 3.50 3.47
N SER A 188 20.82 2.65 4.24
CA SER A 188 20.70 1.21 3.98
C SER A 188 19.79 0.89 2.78
N GLY A 189 19.00 1.86 2.32
CA GLY A 189 18.10 1.69 1.19
C GLY A 189 16.80 0.99 1.57
N VAL A 190 16.43 -0.03 0.78
CA VAL A 190 15.17 -0.74 0.92
C VAL A 190 15.41 -2.21 1.25
N TYR A 191 14.71 -2.69 2.26
CA TYR A 191 14.62 -4.10 2.59
C TYR A 191 13.18 -4.57 2.33
N VAL A 192 13.04 -5.67 1.58
CA VAL A 192 11.73 -6.23 1.23
C VAL A 192 11.69 -7.69 1.62
N TYR A 193 10.69 -8.08 2.37
CA TYR A 193 10.42 -9.45 2.76
C TYR A 193 8.99 -9.82 2.36
N GLY A 194 8.83 -10.87 1.58
CA GLY A 194 7.52 -11.26 1.08
C GLY A 194 7.32 -12.76 0.98
N GLY A 195 6.05 -13.16 0.90
CA GLY A 195 5.67 -14.56 0.88
C GLY A 195 5.77 -15.22 -0.50
N PHE A 196 5.31 -14.57 -1.55
CA PHE A 196 5.16 -15.21 -2.86
C PHE A 196 5.72 -14.37 -4.02
N GLU A 197 5.12 -13.24 -4.32
CA GLU A 197 5.59 -12.33 -5.37
C GLU A 197 6.31 -11.15 -4.71
N THR A 198 7.62 -11.13 -4.78
CA THR A 198 8.41 -10.13 -4.06
C THR A 198 9.39 -9.44 -5.00
N GLY A 199 9.32 -8.12 -5.05
CA GLY A 199 10.18 -7.29 -5.85
C GLY A 199 10.75 -6.10 -5.09
N GLY A 200 11.95 -5.65 -5.44
CA GLY A 200 12.61 -4.54 -4.77
C GLY A 200 11.83 -3.22 -4.85
N LEU A 201 11.10 -2.97 -5.94
CA LEU A 201 10.24 -1.81 -6.13
C LEU A 201 8.77 -2.17 -6.28
N VAL A 202 8.48 -3.13 -7.14
CA VAL A 202 7.12 -3.57 -7.48
C VAL A 202 7.04 -5.06 -7.27
N GLY A 203 6.10 -5.53 -6.47
CA GLY A 203 5.88 -6.94 -6.22
C GLY A 203 5.29 -7.65 -7.44
N ASN A 204 4.21 -7.12 -7.96
CA ASN A 204 3.55 -7.65 -9.17
C ASN A 204 3.04 -6.52 -10.06
N SER A 205 3.27 -6.65 -11.36
CA SER A 205 2.66 -5.82 -12.41
C SER A 205 1.97 -6.72 -13.41
N GLN A 206 0.70 -6.47 -13.65
CA GLN A 206 -0.08 -7.30 -14.56
C GLN A 206 0.47 -7.28 -15.98
N LYS A 207 0.51 -8.44 -16.63
CA LYS A 207 0.98 -8.59 -18.01
C LYS A 207 0.24 -7.66 -18.96
N GLY A 208 0.99 -7.03 -19.86
CA GLY A 208 0.45 -6.13 -20.90
C GLY A 208 0.41 -4.66 -20.47
N ASN A 209 0.70 -4.33 -19.23
CA ASN A 209 0.82 -2.96 -18.80
C ASN A 209 2.23 -2.40 -19.04
N GLU A 210 2.32 -1.11 -19.27
CA GLU A 210 3.60 -0.43 -19.36
C GLU A 210 4.20 -0.25 -17.96
N PHE A 211 5.45 -0.65 -17.81
CA PHE A 211 6.24 -0.43 -16.60
C PHE A 211 7.54 0.28 -17.01
N ALA A 212 7.60 1.57 -16.70
CA ALA A 212 8.73 2.41 -17.02
C ALA A 212 9.45 2.90 -15.76
N VAL A 213 10.77 2.73 -15.73
CA VAL A 213 11.66 3.29 -14.70
C VAL A 213 12.73 4.12 -15.37
N LYS A 214 12.82 5.41 -15.02
CA LYS A 214 13.78 6.35 -15.59
C LYS A 214 14.53 7.11 -14.50
N ASP A 215 15.78 7.44 -14.76
CA ASP A 215 16.61 8.33 -13.95
C ASP A 215 16.60 7.96 -12.46
N SER A 216 16.56 6.67 -12.16
CA SER A 216 16.40 6.16 -10.79
C SER A 216 17.63 5.38 -10.35
N LYS A 217 18.05 5.61 -9.10
CA LYS A 217 19.18 4.92 -8.47
C LYS A 217 18.78 4.40 -7.10
N ILE A 218 18.44 3.11 -7.04
CA ILE A 218 17.88 2.50 -5.85
C ILE A 218 18.79 1.37 -5.38
N ARG A 219 19.12 1.41 -4.11
CA ARG A 219 19.79 0.32 -3.40
C ARG A 219 18.72 -0.55 -2.77
N ILE A 220 18.59 -1.76 -3.25
CA ILE A 220 17.81 -2.79 -2.58
C ILE A 220 18.79 -3.54 -1.68
N ASN A 221 18.63 -3.38 -0.38
CA ASN A 221 19.50 -4.02 0.59
C ASN A 221 19.32 -5.53 0.56
N LYS A 222 18.07 -5.97 0.62
CA LYS A 222 17.73 -7.39 0.61
C LYS A 222 16.30 -7.60 0.09
N VAL A 223 16.11 -8.71 -0.63
CA VAL A 223 14.79 -9.26 -0.94
C VAL A 223 14.76 -10.69 -0.39
N GLU A 224 13.84 -10.97 0.48
CA GLU A 224 13.68 -12.30 1.08
C GLU A 224 12.28 -12.83 0.84
N PHE A 225 12.20 -14.14 0.68
CA PHE A 225 10.94 -14.87 0.59
C PHE A 225 10.67 -15.57 1.91
N ALA A 226 9.42 -15.56 2.33
CA ALA A 226 9.00 -16.37 3.46
C ALA A 226 9.18 -17.85 3.12
N ASN A 227 9.75 -18.60 4.04
CA ASN A 227 9.77 -20.04 3.90
C ASN A 227 8.36 -20.56 4.23
N LEU A 228 7.61 -20.95 3.20
CA LEU A 228 6.24 -21.42 3.32
C LEU A 228 6.13 -22.88 3.74
N ASP A 229 7.25 -23.55 3.96
CA ASP A 229 7.33 -24.99 4.28
C ASP A 229 7.24 -25.30 5.79
N LYS A 230 6.67 -24.39 6.60
CA LYS A 230 6.49 -24.67 8.03
C LYS A 230 5.16 -24.13 8.55
#